data_90e4cc61b09dd6bd2d4802855214df14
#
_entry.id   90e4cc61b09dd6bd2d4802855214df14
#
_cell.length_a   1.000
_cell.length_b   1.000
_cell.length_c   1.000
_cell.angle_alpha   90.00
_cell.angle_beta   90.00
_cell.angle_gamma   90.00
#
_symmetry.space_group_name_H-M   'P 1'
#
loop_
_entity.id
_entity.type
_entity.pdbx_description
1 polymer ?
#
loop_
_entity_poly.entity_id
_entity_poly.type
_entity_poly.pdbx_seq_one_letter_code
_entity_poly.pdbx_strand_id
1 'polypeptide(L)'
;MRLLSLNFLSRTWLLPVLFAPLVFWGVANATPEASLSKERNAPIAIAIHGGAGTITKANLTPAQDAAYRAKLNEALQAGYALLDQGKDGQYAVIAAIQILEDSPLFNAGKGAVYTYAGEHELDASIMHGRNRTAGAVAGVKTIASPIAAAQAVMNNSVHVMLSGTGAEVFAQEQGLALVPNTTFNTERRLKALLKAKAVIEQEQSALLEFQDYKFGTVGAVVLDQQGNLVAGTSTGGMTAKRYGRIGDSPVIGAGTFADNNSCAVSATGHGEYFIRYQVASDICQRMAYGRISLAEAADTVINKVLLDVSGMGGVIAIDAKGNIAMPFNTEGMYRASIDTQGNKTIRIYR
;
A
#
# COMPACT_ATOMS: atom_id res chain seq x y z
N MET A 1 -53.98 34.76 22.02
CA MET A 1 -54.12 35.78 23.08
C MET A 1 -52.82 36.53 23.26
N ARG A 2 -52.87 37.83 22.96
CA ARG A 2 -51.97 38.96 23.23
C ARG A 2 -50.53 38.95 22.76
N LEU A 3 -50.33 39.74 21.71
CA LEU A 3 -49.24 40.63 21.34
C LEU A 3 -48.65 41.46 22.51
N LEU A 4 -47.37 41.70 22.48
CA LEU A 4 -46.78 42.96 22.96
C LEU A 4 -45.54 43.30 22.07
N SER A 5 -45.72 44.36 21.34
CA SER A 5 -44.72 45.16 20.63
C SER A 5 -44.07 46.16 21.59
N LEU A 6 -42.76 46.41 21.41
CA LEU A 6 -42.12 47.62 21.95
C LEU A 6 -41.10 48.17 20.94
N ASN A 7 -41.52 49.31 20.35
CA ASN A 7 -40.67 50.25 19.65
C ASN A 7 -39.78 51.02 20.62
N PHE A 8 -38.52 51.26 20.29
CA PHE A 8 -37.79 52.42 20.82
C PHE A 8 -37.00 53.12 19.74
N LEU A 9 -37.17 54.43 19.76
CA LEU A 9 -36.82 55.49 18.86
C LEU A 9 -35.30 55.81 18.79
N SER A 10 -34.91 56.22 17.63
CA SER A 10 -33.67 56.90 17.19
C SER A 10 -33.31 58.15 18.02
N ARG A 11 -32.03 58.34 18.24
CA ARG A 11 -31.44 59.71 18.42
C ARG A 11 -30.09 59.75 17.69
N THR A 12 -30.09 60.48 16.59
CA THR A 12 -28.89 60.96 15.87
C THR A 12 -28.23 62.12 16.60
N TRP A 13 -26.94 62.04 16.84
CA TRP A 13 -26.10 63.19 17.17
C TRP A 13 -25.05 63.36 16.07
N LEU A 14 -25.12 64.52 15.34
CA LEU A 14 -24.12 65.01 14.43
C LEU A 14 -23.10 65.84 15.23
N LEU A 15 -21.81 65.52 15.09
CA LEU A 15 -20.69 66.39 15.45
C LEU A 15 -19.87 66.70 14.21
N PRO A 16 -19.43 67.96 14.02
CA PRO A 16 -18.67 68.34 12.83
C PRO A 16 -17.19 67.95 12.98
N VAL A 17 -16.65 67.34 11.93
CA VAL A 17 -15.21 67.03 11.82
C VAL A 17 -14.50 68.18 11.10
N LEU A 18 -13.56 68.81 11.83
CA LEU A 18 -12.61 69.79 11.31
C LEU A 18 -11.53 69.06 10.48
N PHE A 19 -11.39 69.40 9.18
CA PHE A 19 -10.30 68.97 8.35
C PHE A 19 -9.08 69.85 8.54
N ALA A 20 -7.93 69.27 8.95
CA ALA A 20 -6.59 69.86 8.84
C ALA A 20 -5.79 69.09 7.76
N PRO A 21 -5.10 69.73 6.84
CA PRO A 21 -4.28 69.06 5.84
C PRO A 21 -2.93 68.66 6.44
N LEU A 22 -2.69 67.33 6.52
CA LEU A 22 -1.37 66.78 6.83
C LEU A 22 -0.58 66.61 5.53
N VAL A 23 0.51 67.35 5.42
CA VAL A 23 1.53 67.20 4.38
C VAL A 23 2.33 65.94 4.72
N PHE A 24 2.20 64.92 3.92
CA PHE A 24 3.04 63.72 4.01
C PHE A 24 4.32 63.89 3.21
N TRP A 25 5.45 64.01 3.88
CA TRP A 25 6.76 63.74 3.31
C TRP A 25 6.94 62.25 3.11
N GLY A 26 7.04 61.83 1.86
CA GLY A 26 7.31 60.45 1.50
C GLY A 26 8.76 60.07 1.82
N VAL A 27 8.94 59.23 2.83
CA VAL A 27 10.18 58.47 3.01
C VAL A 27 9.97 57.13 2.29
N ALA A 28 10.66 56.96 1.17
CA ALA A 28 10.72 55.66 0.48
C ALA A 28 11.51 54.68 1.34
N ASN A 29 10.79 53.90 2.14
CA ASN A 29 11.35 52.68 2.76
C ASN A 29 11.42 51.58 1.68
N ALA A 30 12.63 51.33 1.18
CA ALA A 30 12.93 50.10 0.47
C ALA A 30 12.71 48.94 1.46
N THR A 31 11.62 48.20 1.28
CA THR A 31 11.43 46.91 1.92
C THR A 31 12.50 45.97 1.38
N PRO A 32 13.28 45.28 2.24
CA PRO A 32 14.13 44.20 1.76
C PRO A 32 13.20 43.14 1.17
N GLU A 33 13.46 42.77 -0.08
CA GLU A 33 12.90 41.53 -0.63
C GLU A 33 13.24 40.39 0.35
N ALA A 34 12.22 39.96 1.09
CA ALA A 34 12.29 38.70 1.83
C ALA A 34 12.54 37.61 0.79
N SER A 35 13.77 37.11 0.74
CA SER A 35 14.08 35.87 0.04
C SER A 35 13.08 34.85 0.56
N LEU A 36 12.13 34.45 -0.30
CA LEU A 36 11.28 33.28 -0.09
C LEU A 36 12.25 32.12 0.11
N SER A 37 12.56 31.81 1.36
CA SER A 37 13.17 30.52 1.72
C SER A 37 12.21 29.49 1.18
N LYS A 38 12.67 28.71 0.18
CA LYS A 38 11.98 27.52 -0.31
C LYS A 38 11.59 26.75 0.94
N GLU A 39 10.30 26.77 1.33
CA GLU A 39 9.80 25.96 2.42
C GLU A 39 10.33 24.55 2.16
N ARG A 40 11.11 24.01 3.07
CA ARG A 40 11.52 22.61 2.97
C ARG A 40 10.23 21.83 3.06
N ASN A 41 9.81 21.25 1.93
CA ASN A 41 8.72 20.29 1.92
C ASN A 41 8.99 19.27 3.02
N ALA A 42 7.96 18.93 3.79
CA ALA A 42 8.07 17.87 4.79
C ALA A 42 8.66 16.60 4.14
N PRO A 43 9.43 15.79 4.88
CA PRO A 43 10.07 14.60 4.31
C PRO A 43 9.03 13.63 3.76
N ILE A 44 9.23 13.17 2.53
CA ILE A 44 8.43 12.13 1.88
C ILE A 44 9.29 10.91 1.61
N ALA A 45 8.70 9.73 1.67
CA ALA A 45 9.37 8.49 1.33
C ALA A 45 8.38 7.45 0.80
N ILE A 46 8.86 6.56 -0.05
CA ILE A 46 8.07 5.45 -0.58
C ILE A 46 8.94 4.19 -0.67
N ALA A 47 8.38 3.04 -0.32
CA ALA A 47 8.92 1.74 -0.67
C ALA A 47 7.84 0.86 -1.29
N ILE A 48 8.23 0.05 -2.27
CA ILE A 48 7.35 -0.90 -2.96
C ILE A 48 7.99 -2.29 -3.02
N HIS A 49 7.15 -3.33 -3.10
CA HIS A 49 7.59 -4.68 -3.41
C HIS A 49 6.73 -5.31 -4.52
N GLY A 50 7.34 -6.24 -5.24
CA GLY A 50 6.71 -7.08 -6.26
C GLY A 50 6.73 -8.57 -5.90
N GLY A 51 6.91 -8.89 -4.61
CA GLY A 51 6.93 -10.25 -4.11
C GLY A 51 8.31 -10.76 -3.69
N ALA A 52 8.31 -11.75 -2.80
CA ALA A 52 9.47 -12.50 -2.34
C ALA A 52 9.38 -13.98 -2.77
N GLY A 53 10.47 -14.73 -2.72
CA GLY A 53 10.47 -16.17 -3.04
C GLY A 53 11.79 -16.68 -3.59
N THR A 54 11.75 -17.79 -4.37
CA THR A 54 12.90 -18.42 -5.04
C THR A 54 13.35 -17.58 -6.26
N ILE A 55 13.77 -16.34 -6.00
CA ILE A 55 14.16 -15.36 -7.00
C ILE A 55 15.67 -15.25 -7.02
N THR A 56 16.31 -16.01 -7.92
CA THR A 56 17.77 -16.02 -8.08
C THR A 56 18.17 -15.48 -9.45
N LYS A 57 19.45 -15.09 -9.59
CA LYS A 57 19.99 -14.70 -10.90
C LYS A 57 19.94 -15.83 -11.93
N ALA A 58 20.01 -17.09 -11.47
CA ALA A 58 19.92 -18.26 -12.35
C ALA A 58 18.50 -18.49 -12.89
N ASN A 59 17.47 -18.01 -12.18
CA ASN A 59 16.07 -18.19 -12.54
C ASN A 59 15.50 -17.06 -13.40
N LEU A 60 16.28 -16.00 -13.68
CA LEU A 60 15.87 -14.86 -14.49
C LEU A 60 16.85 -14.65 -15.65
N THR A 61 16.31 -14.54 -16.87
CA THR A 61 17.11 -14.06 -17.99
C THR A 61 17.44 -12.58 -17.83
N PRO A 62 18.51 -12.06 -18.48
CA PRO A 62 18.81 -10.61 -18.44
C PRO A 62 17.62 -9.74 -18.89
N ALA A 63 16.86 -10.18 -19.89
CA ALA A 63 15.67 -9.47 -20.36
C ALA A 63 14.56 -9.43 -19.31
N GLN A 64 14.33 -10.52 -18.57
CA GLN A 64 13.38 -10.58 -17.47
C GLN A 64 13.82 -9.69 -16.29
N ASP A 65 15.10 -9.73 -15.89
CA ASP A 65 15.65 -8.85 -14.84
C ASP A 65 15.41 -7.37 -15.20
N ALA A 66 15.74 -6.99 -16.43
CA ALA A 66 15.52 -5.63 -16.93
C ALA A 66 14.02 -5.23 -16.92
N ALA A 67 13.13 -6.12 -17.33
CA ALA A 67 11.69 -5.87 -17.35
C ALA A 67 11.13 -5.68 -15.93
N TYR A 68 11.53 -6.52 -14.95
CA TYR A 68 11.14 -6.34 -13.54
C TYR A 68 11.63 -5.02 -12.98
N ARG A 69 12.91 -4.65 -13.21
CA ARG A 69 13.46 -3.38 -12.74
C ARG A 69 12.76 -2.17 -13.37
N ALA A 70 12.48 -2.23 -14.68
CA ALA A 70 11.76 -1.16 -15.36
C ALA A 70 10.35 -0.96 -14.78
N LYS A 71 9.60 -2.05 -14.54
CA LYS A 71 8.26 -1.97 -14.01
C LYS A 71 8.23 -1.51 -12.54
N LEU A 72 9.18 -1.95 -11.72
CA LEU A 72 9.36 -1.42 -10.35
C LEU A 72 9.70 0.06 -10.38
N ASN A 73 10.58 0.51 -11.30
CA ASN A 73 10.89 1.93 -11.42
C ASN A 73 9.66 2.77 -11.83
N GLU A 74 8.86 2.29 -12.76
CA GLU A 74 7.63 2.95 -13.21
C GLU A 74 6.65 3.13 -12.04
N ALA A 75 6.36 2.05 -11.31
CA ALA A 75 5.46 2.08 -10.16
C ALA A 75 5.97 3.00 -9.03
N LEU A 76 7.27 2.91 -8.73
CA LEU A 76 7.92 3.73 -7.72
C LEU A 76 7.83 5.24 -8.05
N GLN A 77 8.14 5.61 -9.30
CA GLN A 77 8.11 7.00 -9.75
C GLN A 77 6.69 7.57 -9.77
N ALA A 78 5.70 6.78 -10.18
CA ALA A 78 4.30 7.22 -10.18
C ALA A 78 3.79 7.53 -8.76
N GLY A 79 4.09 6.66 -7.79
CA GLY A 79 3.76 6.93 -6.38
C GLY A 79 4.50 8.14 -5.83
N TYR A 80 5.82 8.21 -6.06
CA TYR A 80 6.64 9.32 -5.56
C TYR A 80 6.21 10.69 -6.11
N ALA A 81 5.85 10.75 -7.39
CA ALA A 81 5.40 11.99 -8.02
C ALA A 81 4.13 12.57 -7.37
N LEU A 82 3.23 11.71 -6.88
CA LEU A 82 2.03 12.15 -6.15
C LEU A 82 2.38 12.67 -4.76
N LEU A 83 3.34 12.05 -4.07
CA LEU A 83 3.84 12.55 -2.78
C LEU A 83 4.52 13.91 -2.94
N ASP A 84 5.34 14.09 -3.98
CA ASP A 84 6.03 15.34 -4.29
C ASP A 84 5.06 16.49 -4.61
N GLN A 85 3.89 16.16 -5.19
CA GLN A 85 2.77 17.08 -5.41
C GLN A 85 1.95 17.38 -4.14
N GLY A 86 2.30 16.83 -2.98
CA GLY A 86 1.57 17.00 -1.73
C GLY A 86 0.24 16.26 -1.65
N LYS A 87 0.02 15.26 -2.51
CA LYS A 87 -1.18 14.41 -2.43
C LYS A 87 -1.12 13.52 -1.20
N ASP A 88 -2.30 13.20 -0.65
CA ASP A 88 -2.45 12.22 0.43
C ASP A 88 -1.84 10.87 0.03
N GLY A 89 -1.14 10.24 0.97
CA GLY A 89 -0.38 9.01 0.73
C GLY A 89 -1.18 7.84 0.15
N GLN A 90 -2.50 7.78 0.39
CA GLN A 90 -3.34 6.74 -0.20
C GLN A 90 -3.30 6.75 -1.73
N TYR A 91 -3.27 7.93 -2.36
CA TYR A 91 -3.21 8.02 -3.83
C TYR A 91 -1.88 7.55 -4.39
N ALA A 92 -0.78 7.79 -3.66
CA ALA A 92 0.54 7.30 -4.04
C ALA A 92 0.64 5.77 -3.94
N VAL A 93 0.08 5.18 -2.88
CA VAL A 93 -0.03 3.72 -2.71
C VAL A 93 -0.84 3.10 -3.84
N ILE A 94 -2.03 3.66 -4.13
CA ILE A 94 -2.90 3.18 -5.22
C ILE A 94 -2.19 3.24 -6.56
N ALA A 95 -1.60 4.38 -6.92
CA ALA A 95 -0.93 4.55 -8.23
C ALA A 95 0.22 3.56 -8.42
N ALA A 96 1.04 3.34 -7.38
CA ALA A 96 2.12 2.38 -7.44
C ALA A 96 1.60 0.93 -7.60
N ILE A 97 0.60 0.53 -6.81
CA ILE A 97 0.07 -0.84 -6.84
C ILE A 97 -0.70 -1.10 -8.14
N GLN A 98 -1.47 -0.16 -8.67
CA GLN A 98 -2.20 -0.32 -9.93
C GLN A 98 -1.26 -0.61 -11.11
N ILE A 99 -0.10 0.06 -11.19
CA ILE A 99 0.91 -0.23 -12.22
C ILE A 99 1.44 -1.68 -12.09
N LEU A 100 1.56 -2.19 -10.87
CA LEU A 100 1.97 -3.57 -10.62
C LEU A 100 0.83 -4.57 -10.90
N GLU A 101 -0.43 -4.24 -10.58
CA GLU A 101 -1.63 -5.01 -10.91
C GLU A 101 -1.85 -5.12 -12.43
N ASP A 102 -1.57 -4.05 -13.17
CA ASP A 102 -1.67 -4.02 -14.64
C ASP A 102 -0.54 -4.78 -15.37
N SER A 103 0.48 -5.24 -14.63
CA SER A 103 1.63 -5.93 -15.17
C SER A 103 1.49 -7.45 -15.07
N PRO A 104 1.71 -8.21 -16.16
CA PRO A 104 1.73 -9.68 -16.10
C PRO A 104 2.93 -10.25 -15.35
N LEU A 105 3.87 -9.42 -14.90
CA LEU A 105 5.10 -9.84 -14.23
C LEU A 105 4.86 -10.27 -12.78
N PHE A 106 3.93 -9.64 -12.06
CA PHE A 106 3.70 -9.85 -10.63
C PHE A 106 2.46 -10.73 -10.37
N ASN A 107 2.30 -11.21 -9.14
CA ASN A 107 1.12 -11.98 -8.75
C ASN A 107 0.06 -11.06 -8.13
N ALA A 108 -0.50 -10.20 -8.94
CA ALA A 108 -1.61 -9.33 -8.63
C ALA A 108 -2.27 -8.91 -9.95
N GLY A 109 -3.59 -8.67 -9.96
CA GLY A 109 -4.30 -8.25 -11.17
C GLY A 109 -4.00 -9.16 -12.38
N LYS A 110 -3.51 -8.58 -13.49
CA LYS A 110 -3.22 -9.30 -14.76
C LYS A 110 -2.19 -10.43 -14.66
N GLY A 111 -1.33 -10.44 -13.64
CA GLY A 111 -0.34 -11.47 -13.43
C GLY A 111 -0.71 -12.45 -12.33
N ALA A 112 -1.93 -12.40 -11.82
CA ALA A 112 -2.40 -13.24 -10.73
C ALA A 112 -2.30 -14.73 -11.05
N VAL A 113 -2.04 -15.53 -10.03
CA VAL A 113 -2.04 -17.00 -10.12
C VAL A 113 -3.46 -17.55 -10.27
N TYR A 114 -3.57 -18.76 -10.78
CA TYR A 114 -4.83 -19.47 -10.88
C TYR A 114 -5.16 -20.22 -9.59
N THR A 115 -6.44 -20.28 -9.25
CA THR A 115 -7.00 -21.27 -8.32
C THR A 115 -6.90 -22.68 -8.91
N TYR A 116 -7.13 -23.71 -8.11
CA TYR A 116 -7.21 -25.08 -8.61
C TYR A 116 -8.34 -25.27 -9.63
N ALA A 117 -9.43 -24.52 -9.52
CA ALA A 117 -10.55 -24.55 -10.47
C ALA A 117 -10.20 -23.96 -11.84
N GLY A 118 -9.08 -23.22 -11.95
CA GLY A 118 -8.67 -22.59 -13.21
C GLY A 118 -9.21 -21.17 -13.37
N GLU A 119 -9.60 -20.52 -12.29
CA GLU A 119 -10.04 -19.13 -12.22
C GLU A 119 -9.04 -18.29 -11.44
N HIS A 120 -9.23 -16.95 -11.41
CA HIS A 120 -8.49 -16.04 -10.55
C HIS A 120 -9.39 -15.54 -9.42
N GLU A 121 -8.84 -15.49 -8.21
CA GLU A 121 -9.43 -14.85 -7.05
C GLU A 121 -8.40 -13.89 -6.46
N LEU A 122 -8.77 -12.62 -6.36
CA LEU A 122 -7.88 -11.52 -6.02
C LEU A 122 -8.23 -10.98 -4.63
N ASP A 123 -7.18 -10.54 -3.92
CA ASP A 123 -7.30 -9.98 -2.58
C ASP A 123 -6.49 -8.69 -2.52
N ALA A 124 -6.99 -7.66 -1.80
CA ALA A 124 -6.24 -6.43 -1.55
C ALA A 124 -6.67 -5.76 -0.25
N SER A 125 -5.77 -4.99 0.34
CA SER A 125 -6.09 -4.09 1.44
C SER A 125 -5.26 -2.81 1.41
N ILE A 126 -5.81 -1.77 2.04
CA ILE A 126 -5.14 -0.50 2.29
C ILE A 126 -5.46 -0.03 3.72
N MET A 127 -4.48 0.61 4.38
CA MET A 127 -4.67 1.20 5.70
C MET A 127 -3.99 2.56 5.78
N HIS A 128 -4.70 3.55 6.33
CA HIS A 128 -4.20 4.89 6.57
C HIS A 128 -3.88 5.08 8.07
N GLY A 129 -2.63 5.44 8.39
CA GLY A 129 -2.11 5.45 9.75
C GLY A 129 -2.62 6.57 10.64
N ARG A 130 -3.18 7.67 10.09
CA ARG A 130 -3.64 8.82 10.87
C ARG A 130 -4.72 8.47 11.90
N ASN A 131 -5.68 7.69 11.49
CA ASN A 131 -6.83 7.27 12.30
C ASN A 131 -7.10 5.77 12.20
N ARG A 132 -6.16 5.01 11.61
CA ARG A 132 -6.25 3.56 11.37
C ARG A 132 -7.47 3.15 10.54
N THR A 133 -8.00 4.04 9.69
CA THR A 133 -9.00 3.63 8.71
C THR A 133 -8.40 2.64 7.74
N ALA A 134 -9.19 1.64 7.38
CA ALA A 134 -8.74 0.58 6.49
C ALA A 134 -9.87 0.10 5.59
N GLY A 135 -9.51 -0.47 4.45
CA GLY A 135 -10.43 -1.15 3.56
C GLY A 135 -9.77 -2.36 2.92
N ALA A 136 -10.55 -3.40 2.70
CA ALA A 136 -10.08 -4.63 2.09
C ALA A 136 -11.14 -5.29 1.21
N VAL A 137 -10.68 -6.02 0.19
CA VAL A 137 -11.49 -6.94 -0.61
C VAL A 137 -10.81 -8.30 -0.67
N ALA A 138 -11.60 -9.38 -0.61
CA ALA A 138 -11.09 -10.75 -0.64
C ALA A 138 -11.90 -11.65 -1.57
N GLY A 139 -11.21 -12.54 -2.31
CA GLY A 139 -11.83 -13.52 -3.18
C GLY A 139 -12.63 -12.93 -4.34
N VAL A 140 -12.28 -11.72 -4.82
CA VAL A 140 -12.96 -11.06 -5.93
C VAL A 140 -12.44 -11.60 -7.26
N LYS A 141 -13.32 -11.72 -8.26
CA LYS A 141 -13.02 -12.37 -9.54
C LYS A 141 -13.08 -11.44 -10.75
N THR A 142 -13.78 -10.32 -10.63
CA THR A 142 -14.11 -9.45 -11.77
C THR A 142 -13.64 -8.01 -11.60
N ILE A 143 -13.17 -7.60 -10.42
CA ILE A 143 -12.69 -6.25 -10.18
C ILE A 143 -11.35 -6.03 -10.89
N ALA A 144 -11.29 -5.04 -11.80
CA ALA A 144 -10.09 -4.76 -12.60
C ALA A 144 -8.88 -4.36 -11.73
N SER A 145 -9.10 -3.57 -10.68
CA SER A 145 -8.08 -3.14 -9.72
C SER A 145 -8.55 -3.39 -8.27
N PRO A 146 -8.16 -4.52 -7.65
CA PRO A 146 -8.54 -4.83 -6.29
C PRO A 146 -8.11 -3.78 -5.26
N ILE A 147 -6.94 -3.14 -5.44
CA ILE A 147 -6.48 -2.10 -4.52
C ILE A 147 -7.36 -0.85 -4.57
N ALA A 148 -7.91 -0.50 -5.74
CA ALA A 148 -8.87 0.61 -5.86
C ALA A 148 -10.19 0.28 -5.16
N ALA A 149 -10.63 -0.98 -5.23
CA ALA A 149 -11.82 -1.43 -4.49
C ALA A 149 -11.57 -1.41 -2.97
N ALA A 150 -10.41 -1.84 -2.50
CA ALA A 150 -10.03 -1.71 -1.09
C ALA A 150 -10.05 -0.25 -0.62
N GLN A 151 -9.55 0.70 -1.43
CA GLN A 151 -9.64 2.13 -1.15
C GLN A 151 -11.10 2.61 -1.08
N ALA A 152 -11.95 2.18 -2.01
CA ALA A 152 -13.36 2.53 -1.99
C ALA A 152 -14.07 2.00 -0.74
N VAL A 153 -13.74 0.78 -0.27
CA VAL A 153 -14.24 0.24 1.01
C VAL A 153 -13.81 1.14 2.16
N MET A 154 -12.54 1.55 2.22
CA MET A 154 -12.03 2.43 3.28
C MET A 154 -12.72 3.79 3.32
N ASN A 155 -12.98 4.40 2.15
CA ASN A 155 -13.43 5.79 2.06
C ASN A 155 -14.96 5.93 2.01
N ASN A 156 -15.68 4.93 1.47
CA ASN A 156 -17.07 5.06 1.07
C ASN A 156 -18.00 4.02 1.71
N SER A 157 -17.50 3.23 2.68
CA SER A 157 -18.32 2.27 3.40
C SER A 157 -18.13 2.37 4.92
N VAL A 158 -19.06 1.77 5.67
CA VAL A 158 -18.92 1.58 7.13
C VAL A 158 -18.16 0.30 7.49
N HIS A 159 -17.82 -0.51 6.47
CA HIS A 159 -17.15 -1.79 6.64
C HIS A 159 -15.64 -1.64 6.45
N VAL A 160 -14.87 -2.57 7.00
CA VAL A 160 -13.43 -2.66 6.77
C VAL A 160 -13.09 -3.68 5.68
N MET A 161 -13.91 -4.72 5.52
CA MET A 161 -13.62 -5.79 4.55
C MET A 161 -14.91 -6.27 3.89
N LEU A 162 -14.87 -6.41 2.58
CA LEU A 162 -15.91 -7.03 1.75
C LEU A 162 -15.32 -8.22 0.99
N SER A 163 -16.15 -9.21 0.61
CA SER A 163 -15.66 -10.41 -0.08
C SER A 163 -16.58 -10.87 -1.22
N GLY A 164 -15.98 -11.58 -2.18
CA GLY A 164 -16.67 -12.25 -3.28
C GLY A 164 -17.64 -11.35 -4.03
N THR A 165 -18.79 -11.89 -4.42
CA THR A 165 -19.81 -11.17 -5.22
C THR A 165 -20.32 -9.90 -4.53
N GLY A 166 -20.40 -9.87 -3.19
CA GLY A 166 -20.80 -8.67 -2.47
C GLY A 166 -19.83 -7.51 -2.66
N ALA A 167 -18.52 -7.79 -2.66
CA ALA A 167 -17.49 -6.81 -2.95
C ALA A 167 -17.53 -6.33 -4.41
N GLU A 168 -17.89 -7.20 -5.36
CA GLU A 168 -18.03 -6.86 -6.77
C GLU A 168 -19.25 -5.95 -7.02
N VAL A 169 -20.37 -6.23 -6.37
CA VAL A 169 -21.56 -5.34 -6.40
C VAL A 169 -21.20 -3.96 -5.85
N PHE A 170 -20.56 -3.90 -4.68
CA PHE A 170 -20.10 -2.64 -4.11
C PHE A 170 -19.14 -1.89 -5.05
N ALA A 171 -18.17 -2.59 -5.64
CA ALA A 171 -17.24 -1.98 -6.60
C ALA A 171 -17.96 -1.36 -7.80
N GLN A 172 -18.97 -2.05 -8.33
CA GLN A 172 -19.81 -1.54 -9.41
C GLN A 172 -20.59 -0.29 -8.99
N GLU A 173 -21.19 -0.27 -7.81
CA GLU A 173 -21.89 0.89 -7.23
C GLU A 173 -20.94 2.09 -7.04
N GLN A 174 -19.65 1.83 -6.76
CA GLN A 174 -18.62 2.87 -6.67
C GLN A 174 -18.06 3.30 -8.05
N GLY A 175 -18.59 2.78 -9.15
CA GLY A 175 -18.16 3.12 -10.53
C GLY A 175 -16.82 2.51 -10.92
N LEU A 176 -16.34 1.49 -10.22
CA LEU A 176 -15.11 0.79 -10.55
C LEU A 176 -15.32 -0.17 -11.73
N ALA A 177 -14.29 -0.32 -12.57
CA ALA A 177 -14.35 -1.19 -13.72
C ALA A 177 -14.40 -2.67 -13.31
N LEU A 178 -15.39 -3.39 -13.83
CA LEU A 178 -15.44 -4.85 -13.79
C LEU A 178 -15.01 -5.42 -15.14
N VAL A 179 -14.25 -6.53 -15.11
CA VAL A 179 -13.72 -7.20 -16.29
C VAL A 179 -14.00 -8.71 -16.23
N PRO A 180 -14.07 -9.41 -17.37
CA PRO A 180 -14.10 -10.86 -17.36
C PRO A 180 -12.88 -11.44 -16.61
N ASN A 181 -13.06 -12.53 -15.85
CA ASN A 181 -11.99 -13.18 -15.11
C ASN A 181 -10.79 -13.58 -16.01
N THR A 182 -11.07 -13.88 -17.28
CA THR A 182 -10.07 -14.21 -18.31
C THR A 182 -9.11 -13.06 -18.63
N THR A 183 -9.41 -11.82 -18.24
CA THR A 183 -8.52 -10.66 -18.38
C THR A 183 -7.22 -10.85 -17.61
N PHE A 184 -7.23 -11.65 -16.54
CA PHE A 184 -6.07 -11.92 -15.70
C PHE A 184 -5.22 -13.10 -16.21
N ASN A 185 -5.65 -13.80 -17.25
CA ASN A 185 -4.97 -14.97 -17.80
C ASN A 185 -3.57 -14.64 -18.32
N THR A 186 -2.59 -15.46 -17.93
CA THR A 186 -1.26 -15.46 -18.54
C THR A 186 -0.78 -16.89 -18.78
N GLU A 187 -0.07 -17.11 -19.90
CA GLU A 187 0.47 -18.43 -20.23
C GLU A 187 1.43 -18.96 -19.15
N ARG A 188 2.24 -18.05 -18.58
CA ARG A 188 3.17 -18.40 -17.51
C ARG A 188 2.44 -18.97 -16.27
N ARG A 189 1.34 -18.32 -15.86
CA ARG A 189 0.56 -18.75 -14.68
C ARG A 189 -0.24 -20.02 -14.98
N LEU A 190 -0.72 -20.20 -16.20
CA LEU A 190 -1.38 -21.44 -16.61
C LEU A 190 -0.39 -22.62 -16.57
N LYS A 191 0.83 -22.46 -17.08
CA LYS A 191 1.87 -23.50 -16.97
C LYS A 191 2.21 -23.85 -15.52
N ALA A 192 2.24 -22.84 -14.63
CA ALA A 192 2.47 -23.05 -13.20
C ALA A 192 1.31 -23.82 -12.55
N LEU A 193 0.05 -23.52 -12.89
CA LEU A 193 -1.12 -24.27 -12.42
C LEU A 193 -1.05 -25.75 -12.85
N LEU A 194 -0.78 -26.01 -14.13
CA LEU A 194 -0.71 -27.39 -14.64
C LEU A 194 0.37 -28.22 -13.93
N LYS A 195 1.56 -27.59 -13.71
CA LYS A 195 2.63 -28.22 -12.92
C LYS A 195 2.18 -28.50 -11.49
N ALA A 196 1.53 -27.53 -10.83
CA ALA A 196 1.02 -27.69 -9.46
C ALA A 196 -0.01 -28.81 -9.36
N LYS A 197 -0.97 -28.89 -10.29
CA LYS A 197 -1.96 -29.97 -10.34
C LYS A 197 -1.32 -31.35 -10.48
N ALA A 198 -0.33 -31.49 -11.39
CA ALA A 198 0.35 -32.77 -11.57
C ALA A 198 1.06 -33.24 -10.28
N VAL A 199 1.69 -32.33 -9.52
CA VAL A 199 2.30 -32.69 -8.24
C VAL A 199 1.24 -33.09 -7.20
N ILE A 200 0.16 -32.32 -7.08
CA ILE A 200 -0.94 -32.60 -6.13
C ILE A 200 -1.62 -33.95 -6.44
N GLU A 201 -1.76 -34.33 -7.70
CA GLU A 201 -2.38 -35.58 -8.13
C GLU A 201 -1.48 -36.82 -7.89
N GLN A 202 -0.15 -36.63 -7.99
CA GLN A 202 0.81 -37.72 -7.73
C GLN A 202 0.99 -38.00 -6.24
N GLU A 203 0.83 -37.02 -5.40
CA GLU A 203 1.10 -37.06 -3.97
C GLU A 203 -0.20 -36.82 -3.18
N GLN A 204 -1.09 -37.85 -3.08
CA GLN A 204 -2.33 -37.76 -2.28
C GLN A 204 -2.12 -37.32 -0.81
N SER A 205 -0.88 -37.36 -0.30
CA SER A 205 -0.47 -36.93 1.04
C SER A 205 0.23 -35.59 1.07
N ALA A 206 0.69 -35.03 -0.06
CA ALA A 206 1.54 -33.84 -0.12
C ALA A 206 0.78 -32.49 -0.15
N LEU A 207 -0.48 -32.46 0.24
CA LEU A 207 -1.22 -31.20 0.46
C LEU A 207 -0.54 -30.28 1.48
N LEU A 208 0.43 -30.78 2.25
CA LEU A 208 1.17 -30.02 3.26
C LEU A 208 2.57 -29.59 2.81
N GLU A 209 3.11 -30.11 1.71
CA GLU A 209 4.50 -29.88 1.28
C GLU A 209 4.67 -29.28 -0.12
N PHE A 210 3.61 -28.77 -0.75
CA PHE A 210 3.77 -28.10 -2.03
C PHE A 210 4.53 -26.77 -1.84
N GLN A 211 5.86 -26.89 -1.77
CA GLN A 211 6.81 -25.78 -1.49
C GLN A 211 7.30 -25.01 -2.72
N ASP A 212 6.62 -25.05 -3.86
CA ASP A 212 6.97 -24.12 -4.94
C ASP A 212 6.36 -22.74 -4.65
N TYR A 213 6.77 -22.16 -3.49
CA TYR A 213 6.32 -20.86 -3.02
C TYR A 213 6.93 -19.74 -3.87
N LYS A 214 6.37 -19.54 -5.05
CA LYS A 214 6.56 -18.30 -5.80
C LYS A 214 5.55 -17.27 -5.29
N PHE A 215 5.87 -16.70 -4.14
CA PHE A 215 5.13 -15.55 -3.63
C PHE A 215 5.34 -14.39 -4.60
N GLY A 216 4.30 -13.67 -4.93
CA GLY A 216 4.39 -12.61 -5.92
C GLY A 216 3.52 -11.42 -5.60
N THR A 217 2.96 -11.35 -4.40
CA THR A 217 2.19 -10.23 -3.84
C THR A 217 2.86 -8.89 -4.11
N VAL A 218 2.11 -7.87 -4.48
CA VAL A 218 2.63 -6.51 -4.65
C VAL A 218 2.19 -5.62 -3.49
N GLY A 219 2.98 -4.59 -3.18
CA GLY A 219 2.60 -3.66 -2.14
C GLY A 219 3.41 -2.37 -2.18
N ALA A 220 2.90 -1.38 -1.45
CA ALA A 220 3.52 -0.08 -1.27
C ALA A 220 3.29 0.45 0.14
N VAL A 221 4.29 1.15 0.66
CA VAL A 221 4.21 1.93 1.91
C VAL A 221 4.78 3.31 1.68
N VAL A 222 4.16 4.33 2.26
CA VAL A 222 4.56 5.72 2.06
C VAL A 222 4.54 6.54 3.36
N LEU A 223 5.37 7.57 3.39
CA LEU A 223 5.27 8.73 4.27
C LEU A 223 4.95 9.94 3.39
N ASP A 224 3.82 10.60 3.61
CA ASP A 224 3.40 11.79 2.85
C ASP A 224 3.85 13.11 3.49
N GLN A 225 3.65 14.22 2.76
CA GLN A 225 4.03 15.57 3.25
C GLN A 225 3.26 16.01 4.49
N GLN A 226 2.12 15.39 4.81
CA GLN A 226 1.34 15.66 6.02
C GLN A 226 1.80 14.81 7.22
N GLY A 227 2.85 13.98 7.03
CA GLY A 227 3.36 13.07 8.04
C GLY A 227 2.51 11.81 8.21
N ASN A 228 1.63 11.50 7.25
CA ASN A 228 0.83 10.29 7.32
C ASN A 228 1.58 9.09 6.74
N LEU A 229 1.43 7.98 7.41
CA LEU A 229 1.86 6.67 6.98
C LEU A 229 0.69 5.92 6.34
N VAL A 230 0.91 5.37 5.14
CA VAL A 230 -0.11 4.56 4.45
C VAL A 230 0.55 3.29 3.92
N ALA A 231 -0.16 2.16 4.05
CA ALA A 231 0.25 0.87 3.52
C ALA A 231 -0.84 0.27 2.65
N GLY A 232 -0.47 -0.44 1.59
CA GLY A 232 -1.37 -1.23 0.76
C GLY A 232 -0.70 -2.48 0.21
N THR A 233 -1.51 -3.52 -0.01
CA THR A 233 -1.06 -4.82 -0.50
C THR A 233 -2.12 -5.39 -1.45
N SER A 234 -1.70 -6.04 -2.55
CA SER A 234 -2.58 -6.70 -3.52
C SER A 234 -1.99 -8.01 -4.02
N THR A 235 -2.83 -9.04 -4.22
CA THR A 235 -2.37 -10.38 -4.59
C THR A 235 -3.42 -11.22 -5.31
N GLY A 236 -2.96 -12.22 -6.09
CA GLY A 236 -3.76 -13.37 -6.53
C GLY A 236 -3.72 -14.55 -5.56
N GLY A 237 -2.98 -14.45 -4.45
CA GLY A 237 -2.83 -15.53 -3.48
C GLY A 237 -1.81 -16.59 -3.91
N MET A 238 -2.10 -17.86 -3.65
CA MET A 238 -1.23 -19.00 -3.88
C MET A 238 -1.69 -19.79 -5.12
N THR A 239 -0.74 -20.27 -5.94
CA THR A 239 -1.02 -21.12 -7.11
C THR A 239 -1.78 -22.38 -6.69
N ALA A 240 -2.83 -22.71 -7.45
CA ALA A 240 -3.72 -23.85 -7.20
C ALA A 240 -4.43 -23.82 -5.83
N LYS A 241 -4.61 -22.64 -5.24
CA LYS A 241 -5.40 -22.48 -4.00
C LYS A 241 -6.82 -23.04 -4.18
N ARG A 242 -7.39 -23.61 -3.10
CA ARG A 242 -8.71 -24.25 -3.08
C ARG A 242 -9.59 -23.61 -2.01
N TYR A 243 -10.88 -23.91 -2.07
CA TYR A 243 -11.86 -23.65 -1.01
C TYR A 243 -12.02 -22.17 -0.64
N GLY A 244 -11.74 -21.25 -1.57
CA GLY A 244 -11.74 -19.81 -1.28
C GLY A 244 -10.63 -19.38 -0.32
N ARG A 245 -9.45 -20.03 -0.36
CA ARG A 245 -8.31 -19.70 0.51
C ARG A 245 -7.96 -18.21 0.39
N ILE A 246 -7.92 -17.54 1.52
CA ILE A 246 -7.49 -16.16 1.68
C ILE A 246 -6.14 -16.17 2.42
N GLY A 247 -5.17 -15.38 1.92
CA GLY A 247 -3.87 -15.17 2.55
C GLY A 247 -3.86 -13.96 3.46
N ASP A 248 -2.66 -13.50 3.78
CA ASP A 248 -2.40 -12.36 4.66
C ASP A 248 -2.77 -11.00 4.04
N SER A 249 -2.68 -10.88 2.71
CA SER A 249 -2.77 -9.58 2.02
C SER A 249 -4.04 -8.77 2.32
N PRO A 250 -5.26 -9.34 2.40
CA PRO A 250 -6.44 -8.57 2.74
C PRO A 250 -6.66 -8.44 4.25
N VAL A 251 -5.85 -9.11 5.08
CA VAL A 251 -6.01 -9.16 6.54
C VAL A 251 -5.20 -8.03 7.18
N ILE A 252 -5.91 -7.02 7.67
CA ILE A 252 -5.31 -5.89 8.40
C ILE A 252 -4.57 -6.42 9.65
N GLY A 253 -3.31 -6.01 9.79
CA GLY A 253 -2.41 -6.49 10.84
C GLY A 253 -1.51 -7.65 10.41
N ALA A 254 -1.93 -8.45 9.42
CA ALA A 254 -1.14 -9.57 8.89
C ALA A 254 -0.30 -9.16 7.68
N GLY A 255 -0.93 -8.82 6.56
CA GLY A 255 -0.27 -8.41 5.32
C GLY A 255 -0.12 -6.91 5.14
N THR A 256 -0.95 -6.12 5.81
CA THR A 256 -1.00 -4.65 5.69
C THR A 256 -1.27 -4.04 7.06
N PHE A 257 -0.47 -3.05 7.43
CA PHE A 257 -0.71 -2.28 8.66
C PHE A 257 -0.13 -0.87 8.53
N ALA A 258 -0.83 0.14 9.09
CA ALA A 258 -0.31 1.50 9.20
C ALA A 258 -0.80 2.20 10.47
N ASP A 259 0.12 2.88 11.16
CA ASP A 259 -0.14 3.72 12.33
C ASP A 259 0.90 4.85 12.38
N ASN A 260 0.44 6.11 12.32
CA ASN A 260 1.33 7.29 12.35
C ASN A 260 2.21 7.35 13.61
N ASN A 261 1.82 6.65 14.70
CA ASN A 261 2.63 6.61 15.92
C ASN A 261 3.75 5.57 15.88
N SER A 262 3.85 4.76 14.83
CA SER A 262 4.86 3.71 14.71
C SER A 262 5.35 3.52 13.28
N CYS A 263 4.68 2.71 12.47
CA CYS A 263 5.11 2.42 11.11
C CYS A 263 3.96 2.04 10.16
N ALA A 264 4.29 2.01 8.84
CA ALA A 264 3.50 1.37 7.79
C ALA A 264 4.26 0.14 7.28
N VAL A 265 3.55 -0.97 7.08
CA VAL A 265 4.11 -2.25 6.62
C VAL A 265 3.23 -2.86 5.54
N SER A 266 3.85 -3.37 4.47
CA SER A 266 3.25 -4.26 3.49
C SER A 266 4.09 -5.52 3.35
N ALA A 267 3.44 -6.68 3.36
CA ALA A 267 4.06 -7.99 3.47
C ALA A 267 3.88 -8.83 2.21
N THR A 268 4.80 -9.77 2.01
CA THR A 268 4.74 -10.79 0.96
C THR A 268 5.39 -12.08 1.46
N GLY A 269 4.70 -13.20 1.39
CA GLY A 269 5.25 -14.45 1.88
C GLY A 269 4.20 -15.54 2.06
N HIS A 270 4.50 -16.44 2.98
CA HIS A 270 3.68 -17.57 3.34
C HIS A 270 2.50 -17.12 4.21
N GLY A 271 1.38 -16.78 3.58
CA GLY A 271 0.24 -16.09 4.19
C GLY A 271 -0.25 -16.69 5.49
N GLU A 272 -0.24 -18.03 5.63
CA GLU A 272 -0.68 -18.76 6.82
C GLU A 272 0.15 -18.38 8.07
N TYR A 273 1.47 -18.18 7.90
CA TYR A 273 2.34 -17.73 8.99
C TYR A 273 2.15 -16.24 9.26
N PHE A 274 2.04 -15.43 8.19
CA PHE A 274 1.84 -13.99 8.32
C PHE A 274 0.54 -13.66 9.05
N ILE A 275 -0.54 -14.43 8.80
CA ILE A 275 -1.81 -14.31 9.54
C ILE A 275 -1.63 -14.73 11.00
N ARG A 276 -1.09 -15.92 11.26
CA ARG A 276 -0.97 -16.48 12.62
C ARG A 276 -0.10 -15.63 13.54
N TYR A 277 0.95 -15.00 12.99
CA TYR A 277 1.91 -14.18 13.72
C TYR A 277 1.63 -12.67 13.62
N GLN A 278 0.56 -12.27 12.89
CA GLN A 278 0.16 -10.86 12.73
C GLN A 278 1.34 -9.96 12.31
N VAL A 279 2.13 -10.44 11.33
CA VAL A 279 3.47 -9.94 10.98
C VAL A 279 3.54 -8.43 10.80
N ALA A 280 2.61 -7.83 10.03
CA ALA A 280 2.64 -6.40 9.76
C ALA A 280 2.43 -5.57 11.03
N SER A 281 1.45 -5.94 11.86
CA SER A 281 1.18 -5.24 13.12
C SER A 281 2.22 -5.53 14.20
N ASP A 282 2.78 -6.76 14.27
CA ASP A 282 3.82 -7.11 15.26
C ASP A 282 5.07 -6.23 15.11
N ILE A 283 5.49 -5.94 13.86
CA ILE A 283 6.60 -5.02 13.59
C ILE A 283 6.32 -3.64 14.19
N CYS A 284 5.16 -3.05 13.89
CA CYS A 284 4.81 -1.72 14.37
C CYS A 284 4.56 -1.68 15.89
N GLN A 285 4.03 -2.75 16.48
CA GLN A 285 3.81 -2.88 17.93
C GLN A 285 5.14 -3.01 18.70
N ARG A 286 6.14 -3.74 18.17
CA ARG A 286 7.48 -3.80 18.75
C ARG A 286 8.14 -2.42 18.81
N MET A 287 7.93 -1.58 17.81
CA MET A 287 8.37 -0.18 17.84
C MET A 287 7.63 0.61 18.92
N ALA A 288 6.30 0.52 18.92
CA ALA A 288 5.45 1.32 19.82
C ALA A 288 5.64 0.96 21.30
N TYR A 289 5.66 -0.32 21.63
CA TYR A 289 5.73 -0.81 23.02
C TYR A 289 7.14 -1.20 23.43
N GLY A 290 7.92 -1.80 22.53
CA GLY A 290 9.31 -2.21 22.81
C GLY A 290 10.32 -1.08 22.65
N ARG A 291 9.93 0.05 22.02
CA ARG A 291 10.76 1.24 21.75
C ARG A 291 12.05 0.91 20.99
N ILE A 292 12.02 -0.11 20.17
CA ILE A 292 13.14 -0.48 19.29
C ILE A 292 12.99 0.20 17.91
N SER A 293 14.07 0.22 17.14
CA SER A 293 14.06 0.82 15.80
C SER A 293 13.22 -0.02 14.82
N LEU A 294 12.75 0.62 13.72
CA LEU A 294 12.07 -0.07 12.62
C LEU A 294 12.92 -1.21 12.05
N ALA A 295 14.21 -0.97 11.84
CA ALA A 295 15.11 -1.97 11.29
C ALA A 295 15.23 -3.20 12.20
N GLU A 296 15.38 -2.99 13.51
CA GLU A 296 15.45 -4.07 14.50
C GLU A 296 14.14 -4.83 14.64
N ALA A 297 13.00 -4.12 14.69
CA ALA A 297 11.68 -4.73 14.77
C ALA A 297 11.40 -5.61 13.55
N ALA A 298 11.61 -5.08 12.34
CA ALA A 298 11.36 -5.78 11.08
C ALA A 298 12.31 -6.98 10.90
N ASP A 299 13.61 -6.82 11.22
CA ASP A 299 14.59 -7.91 11.16
C ASP A 299 14.24 -9.03 12.16
N THR A 300 13.87 -8.68 13.39
CA THR A 300 13.48 -9.65 14.41
C THR A 300 12.27 -10.48 13.96
N VAL A 301 11.23 -9.86 13.41
CA VAL A 301 10.04 -10.59 12.98
C VAL A 301 10.35 -11.48 11.78
N ILE A 302 11.05 -10.98 10.77
CA ILE A 302 11.30 -11.74 9.54
C ILE A 302 12.40 -12.78 9.70
N ASN A 303 13.53 -12.42 10.34
CA ASN A 303 14.74 -13.24 10.37
C ASN A 303 14.95 -14.03 11.69
N LYS A 304 14.02 -13.89 12.65
CA LYS A 304 14.01 -14.72 13.86
C LYS A 304 12.66 -15.37 14.05
N VAL A 305 11.59 -14.61 14.38
CA VAL A 305 10.26 -15.16 14.69
C VAL A 305 9.71 -16.05 13.56
N LEU A 306 9.76 -15.59 12.30
CA LEU A 306 9.28 -16.40 11.19
C LEU A 306 10.20 -17.56 10.83
N LEU A 307 11.52 -17.38 10.90
CA LEU A 307 12.47 -18.49 10.65
C LEU A 307 12.32 -19.63 11.64
N ASP A 308 12.11 -19.34 12.93
CA ASP A 308 11.93 -20.35 13.97
C ASP A 308 10.74 -21.27 13.72
N VAL A 309 9.78 -20.82 12.89
CA VAL A 309 8.58 -21.59 12.53
C VAL A 309 8.51 -21.94 11.05
N SER A 310 9.63 -21.82 10.33
CA SER A 310 9.71 -22.08 8.88
C SER A 310 8.83 -21.17 8.04
N GLY A 311 8.45 -20.00 8.53
CA GLY A 311 7.71 -18.99 7.78
C GLY A 311 8.64 -18.23 6.84
N MET A 312 8.32 -18.22 5.54
CA MET A 312 9.15 -17.60 4.50
C MET A 312 8.47 -16.36 3.93
N GLY A 313 9.26 -15.30 3.67
CA GLY A 313 8.77 -14.08 3.06
C GLY A 313 9.61 -12.85 3.35
N GLY A 314 9.00 -11.69 3.26
CA GLY A 314 9.61 -10.41 3.56
C GLY A 314 8.58 -9.30 3.67
N VAL A 315 9.05 -8.14 4.06
CA VAL A 315 8.23 -6.92 4.19
C VAL A 315 8.96 -5.72 3.61
N ILE A 316 8.18 -4.70 3.27
CA ILE A 316 8.63 -3.32 3.18
C ILE A 316 7.97 -2.52 4.31
N ALA A 317 8.72 -1.63 4.94
CA ALA A 317 8.24 -0.84 6.06
C ALA A 317 8.83 0.58 6.06
N ILE A 318 8.05 1.57 6.51
CA ILE A 318 8.48 2.96 6.70
C ILE A 318 7.97 3.44 8.07
N ASP A 319 8.81 4.14 8.84
CA ASP A 319 8.39 4.80 10.08
C ASP A 319 8.06 6.30 9.88
N ALA A 320 7.56 6.95 10.92
CA ALA A 320 7.18 8.36 10.90
C ALA A 320 8.38 9.32 10.70
N LYS A 321 9.62 8.84 10.77
CA LYS A 321 10.84 9.62 10.47
C LYS A 321 11.31 9.41 9.03
N GLY A 322 10.65 8.53 8.26
CA GLY A 322 11.01 8.16 6.90
C GLY A 322 12.14 7.12 6.81
N ASN A 323 12.49 6.45 7.92
CA ASN A 323 13.39 5.31 7.84
C ASN A 323 12.70 4.15 7.12
N ILE A 324 13.42 3.50 6.20
CA ILE A 324 12.92 2.39 5.39
C ILE A 324 13.60 1.09 5.82
N ALA A 325 12.83 0.03 6.01
CA ALA A 325 13.32 -1.32 6.23
C ALA A 325 12.67 -2.30 5.23
N MET A 326 13.47 -3.18 4.63
CA MET A 326 13.01 -4.15 3.62
C MET A 326 13.65 -5.54 3.85
N PRO A 327 13.53 -6.14 5.06
CA PRO A 327 14.08 -7.46 5.33
C PRO A 327 13.26 -8.57 4.66
N PHE A 328 13.95 -9.64 4.29
CA PHE A 328 13.35 -10.87 3.78
C PHE A 328 14.27 -12.07 4.08
N ASN A 329 13.67 -13.26 4.26
CA ASN A 329 14.36 -14.51 4.56
C ASN A 329 14.33 -15.51 3.39
N THR A 330 13.84 -15.12 2.24
CA THR A 330 13.84 -15.87 0.99
C THR A 330 15.13 -15.64 0.17
N GLU A 331 15.26 -16.25 -1.01
CA GLU A 331 16.42 -16.07 -1.90
C GLU A 331 16.44 -14.70 -2.57
N GLY A 332 15.28 -14.09 -2.79
CA GLY A 332 15.15 -12.75 -3.34
C GLY A 332 13.80 -12.11 -3.05
N MET A 333 13.75 -10.79 -3.22
CA MET A 333 12.54 -9.98 -3.14
C MET A 333 12.63 -8.83 -4.15
N TYR A 334 11.67 -8.72 -5.05
CA TYR A 334 11.50 -7.55 -5.91
C TYR A 334 11.14 -6.36 -5.03
N ARG A 335 12.01 -5.35 -4.96
CA ARG A 335 11.80 -4.19 -4.09
C ARG A 335 12.45 -2.94 -4.64
N ALA A 336 11.83 -1.79 -4.34
CA ALA A 336 12.39 -0.50 -4.68
C ALA A 336 11.96 0.55 -3.65
N SER A 337 12.74 1.64 -3.53
CA SER A 337 12.44 2.74 -2.62
C SER A 337 13.02 4.07 -3.10
N ILE A 338 12.39 5.17 -2.66
CA ILE A 338 12.97 6.51 -2.64
C ILE A 338 12.87 6.99 -1.19
N ASP A 339 14.03 7.35 -0.61
CA ASP A 339 14.12 7.83 0.76
C ASP A 339 13.84 9.34 0.88
N THR A 340 13.90 9.87 2.09
CA THR A 340 13.64 11.29 2.39
C THR A 340 14.68 12.26 1.80
N GLN A 341 15.80 11.77 1.31
CA GLN A 341 16.83 12.53 0.59
C GLN A 341 16.66 12.43 -0.93
N GLY A 342 15.68 11.65 -1.43
CA GLY A 342 15.46 11.39 -2.84
C GLY A 342 16.35 10.30 -3.42
N ASN A 343 17.11 9.56 -2.59
CA ASN A 343 17.94 8.45 -3.08
C ASN A 343 17.07 7.28 -3.49
N LYS A 344 17.18 6.87 -4.75
CA LYS A 344 16.44 5.77 -5.32
C LYS A 344 17.24 4.46 -5.29
N THR A 345 16.58 3.36 -4.86
CA THR A 345 17.11 2.01 -4.96
C THR A 345 16.12 1.08 -5.65
N ILE A 346 16.63 0.14 -6.47
CA ILE A 346 15.86 -0.97 -7.07
C ILE A 346 16.68 -2.23 -6.91
N ARG A 347 16.17 -3.21 -6.18
CA ARG A 347 16.87 -4.45 -5.85
C ARG A 347 15.97 -5.65 -6.08
N ILE A 348 16.56 -6.79 -6.40
CA ILE A 348 15.87 -8.07 -6.61
C ILE A 348 16.49 -9.15 -5.72
N TYR A 349 17.76 -9.32 -5.78
CA TYR A 349 18.53 -10.35 -5.08
C TYR A 349 19.05 -9.85 -3.73
N ARG A 350 19.59 -10.77 -2.94
CA ARG A 350 20.38 -10.45 -1.73
C ARG A 350 21.65 -9.69 -2.07
#